data_5f6dff9cef31c127c376bc79e185d976
#
_entry.id   5f6dff9cef31c127c376bc79e185d976
#
_cell.length_a   1.000
_cell.length_b   1.000
_cell.length_c   1.000
_cell.angle_alpha   90.00
_cell.angle_beta   90.00
_cell.angle_gamma   90.00
#
_symmetry.space_group_name_H-M   'P 1'
#
loop_
_entity.id
_entity.type
_entity.pdbx_description
1 polymer ?
#
loop_
_entity_poly.entity_id
_entity_poly.type
_entity_poly.pdbx_seq_one_letter_code
_entity_poly.pdbx_strand_id
1 'polypeptide(L)'
;INIIDQKVLNTDPNFLTYTLAKSGLWNLTRLSTQALGPDIRVNAIGPGPVLKASHQSEEHFQKQRKDTILGRGSDIDEICNGIRFILVSPGFTGQMLSIDGGEHLKW
;
A
#
# COMPACT_ATOMS: atom_id res chain seq x y z
N ILE A 1 -5.54 -8.79 -6.59
CA ILE A 1 -5.07 -7.84 -5.57
C ILE A 1 -3.70 -7.34 -5.99
N ASN A 2 -3.51 -6.04 -6.07
CA ASN A 2 -2.25 -5.38 -6.37
C ASN A 2 -1.58 -4.88 -5.10
N ILE A 3 -0.26 -5.04 -5.00
CA ILE A 3 0.53 -4.45 -3.91
C ILE A 3 1.09 -3.12 -4.41
N ILE A 4 0.54 -2.05 -3.87
CA ILE A 4 0.89 -0.69 -4.29
C ILE A 4 1.91 -0.11 -3.29
N ASP A 5 1.62 1.00 -2.71
CA ASP A 5 2.40 1.68 -1.67
C ASP A 5 1.56 2.86 -1.17
N GLN A 6 1.66 3.20 0.09
CA GLN A 6 0.99 4.36 0.65
C GLN A 6 1.45 5.69 0.00
N LYS A 7 2.63 5.71 -0.64
CA LYS A 7 3.15 6.91 -1.33
C LYS A 7 2.24 7.46 -2.43
N VAL A 8 1.31 6.66 -2.95
CA VAL A 8 0.31 7.19 -3.89
C VAL A 8 -0.70 8.14 -3.22
N LEU A 9 -0.80 8.11 -1.90
CA LEU A 9 -1.63 9.01 -1.10
C LEU A 9 -0.84 10.18 -0.50
N ASN A 10 0.46 10.02 -0.31
CA ASN A 10 1.36 11.03 0.24
C ASN A 10 2.65 11.08 -0.60
N THR A 11 2.59 11.85 -1.68
CA THR A 11 3.66 11.91 -2.68
C THR A 11 4.90 12.60 -2.16
N ASP A 12 6.08 12.13 -2.59
CA ASP A 12 7.38 12.67 -2.24
C ASP A 12 8.23 12.85 -3.52
N PRO A 13 8.68 14.06 -3.84
CA PRO A 13 9.44 14.35 -5.05
C PRO A 13 10.78 13.60 -5.14
N ASN A 14 11.33 13.16 -4.00
CA ASN A 14 12.55 12.36 -3.97
C ASN A 14 12.35 10.93 -4.53
N PHE A 15 11.11 10.50 -4.72
CA PHE A 15 10.75 9.18 -5.26
C PHE A 15 9.91 9.28 -6.53
N LEU A 16 10.26 10.22 -7.43
CA LEU A 16 9.47 10.57 -8.60
C LEU A 16 9.06 9.35 -9.45
N THR A 17 10.04 8.61 -9.96
CA THR A 17 9.77 7.47 -10.86
C THR A 17 9.05 6.33 -10.16
N TYR A 18 9.41 6.05 -8.92
CA TYR A 18 8.74 5.06 -8.09
C TYR A 18 7.27 5.46 -7.85
N THR A 19 7.02 6.70 -7.45
CA THR A 19 5.66 7.21 -7.20
C THR A 19 4.82 7.18 -8.45
N LEU A 20 5.37 7.55 -9.62
CA LEU A 20 4.67 7.45 -10.90
C LEU A 20 4.28 6.00 -11.24
N ALA A 21 5.20 5.04 -11.06
CA ALA A 21 4.93 3.63 -11.31
C ALA A 21 3.81 3.10 -10.38
N LYS A 22 3.89 3.39 -9.08
CA LYS A 22 2.87 2.97 -8.11
C LYS A 22 1.52 3.67 -8.33
N SER A 23 1.52 4.94 -8.71
CA SER A 23 0.30 5.67 -9.08
C SER A 23 -0.33 5.11 -10.36
N GLY A 24 0.49 4.70 -11.32
CA GLY A 24 0.02 3.98 -12.52
C GLY A 24 -0.67 2.67 -12.14
N LEU A 25 -0.09 1.89 -11.24
CA LEU A 25 -0.68 0.64 -10.74
C LEU A 25 -1.98 0.90 -9.95
N TRP A 26 -2.06 2.00 -9.20
CA TRP A 26 -3.29 2.41 -8.53
C TRP A 26 -4.40 2.75 -9.53
N ASN A 27 -4.09 3.53 -10.57
CA ASN A 27 -5.04 3.83 -11.62
C ASN A 27 -5.45 2.56 -12.38
N LEU A 28 -4.50 1.67 -12.70
CA LEU A 28 -4.80 0.38 -13.32
C LEU A 28 -5.77 -0.45 -12.47
N THR A 29 -5.61 -0.48 -11.15
CA THR A 29 -6.53 -1.15 -10.21
C THR A 29 -7.96 -0.65 -10.38
N ARG A 30 -8.15 0.65 -10.44
CA ARG A 30 -9.48 1.29 -10.59
C ARG A 30 -10.09 1.04 -11.98
N LEU A 31 -9.31 1.20 -13.03
CA LEU A 31 -9.75 0.94 -14.40
C LEU A 31 -10.09 -0.54 -14.62
N SER A 32 -9.27 -1.46 -14.07
CA SER A 32 -9.55 -2.89 -14.14
C SER A 32 -10.83 -3.26 -13.39
N THR A 33 -11.11 -2.61 -12.26
CA THR A 33 -12.39 -2.78 -11.55
C THR A 33 -13.58 -2.45 -12.46
N GLN A 34 -13.49 -1.34 -13.18
CA GLN A 34 -14.55 -0.90 -14.11
C GLN A 34 -14.70 -1.84 -15.31
N ALA A 35 -13.57 -2.31 -15.84
CA ALA A 35 -13.54 -3.11 -17.05
C ALA A 35 -13.94 -4.57 -16.82
N LEU A 36 -13.66 -5.13 -15.64
CA LEU A 36 -13.80 -6.55 -15.33
C LEU A 36 -15.00 -6.87 -14.43
N GLY A 37 -15.68 -5.86 -13.90
CA GLY A 37 -16.92 -6.06 -13.16
C GLY A 37 -18.06 -6.49 -14.08
N PRO A 38 -19.02 -7.29 -13.60
CA PRO A 38 -19.14 -7.81 -12.22
C PRO A 38 -18.35 -9.09 -11.94
N ASP A 39 -17.67 -9.68 -12.93
CA ASP A 39 -17.10 -11.04 -12.85
C ASP A 39 -15.84 -11.07 -11.98
N ILE A 40 -15.03 -10.01 -12.01
CA ILE A 40 -13.76 -9.94 -11.28
C ILE A 40 -13.70 -8.67 -10.44
N ARG A 41 -13.44 -8.84 -9.15
CA ARG A 41 -13.11 -7.74 -8.25
C ARG A 41 -11.61 -7.44 -8.32
N VAL A 42 -11.24 -6.18 -8.34
CA VAL A 42 -9.83 -5.76 -8.32
C VAL A 42 -9.63 -4.75 -7.19
N ASN A 43 -8.69 -5.05 -6.32
CA ASN A 43 -8.37 -4.24 -5.15
C ASN A 43 -6.86 -4.14 -4.94
N ALA A 44 -6.46 -3.35 -3.99
CA ALA A 44 -5.07 -3.13 -3.66
C ALA A 44 -4.79 -3.13 -2.15
N ILE A 45 -3.54 -3.38 -1.81
CA ILE A 45 -2.94 -3.10 -0.51
C ILE A 45 -1.91 -1.99 -0.72
N GLY A 46 -1.92 -0.99 0.14
CA GLY A 46 -0.92 0.07 0.23
C GLY A 46 -0.09 -0.10 1.51
N PRO A 47 0.99 -0.89 1.48
CA PRO A 47 1.86 -1.03 2.64
C PRO A 47 2.64 0.23 2.94
N GLY A 48 3.03 0.41 4.21
CA GLY A 48 4.11 1.26 4.63
C GLY A 48 5.42 0.46 4.82
N PRO A 49 6.25 0.81 5.80
CA PRO A 49 7.53 0.15 6.06
C PRO A 49 7.35 -1.22 6.72
N VAL A 50 7.13 -2.26 5.91
CA VAL A 50 6.91 -3.65 6.34
C VAL A 50 8.22 -4.45 6.28
N LEU A 51 8.90 -4.41 5.13
CA LEU A 51 10.15 -5.11 4.90
C LEU A 51 11.24 -4.11 4.50
N LYS A 52 12.44 -4.34 5.02
CA LYS A 52 13.61 -3.55 4.66
C LYS A 52 14.00 -3.83 3.20
N ALA A 53 14.22 -2.78 2.41
CA ALA A 53 14.77 -2.91 1.08
C ALA A 53 16.25 -3.32 1.12
N SER A 54 16.72 -4.03 0.10
CA SER A 54 18.11 -4.55 0.04
C SER A 54 19.19 -3.47 0.16
N HIS A 55 18.91 -2.26 -0.35
CA HIS A 55 19.82 -1.11 -0.29
C HIS A 55 19.64 -0.22 0.94
N GLN A 56 18.66 -0.51 1.80
CA GLN A 56 18.33 0.28 2.98
C GLN A 56 19.08 -0.24 4.20
N SER A 57 19.67 0.66 5.00
CA SER A 57 20.26 0.28 6.28
C SER A 57 19.20 -0.10 7.32
N GLU A 58 19.56 -0.95 8.28
CA GLU A 58 18.67 -1.30 9.38
C GLU A 58 18.24 -0.08 10.19
N GLU A 59 19.18 0.81 10.49
CA GLU A 59 18.90 2.06 11.21
C GLU A 59 17.87 2.93 10.48
N HIS A 60 18.04 3.12 9.17
CA HIS A 60 17.09 3.88 8.35
C HIS A 60 15.70 3.24 8.35
N PHE A 61 15.65 1.92 8.20
CA PHE A 61 14.38 1.17 8.21
C PHE A 61 13.66 1.31 9.55
N GLN A 62 14.37 1.13 10.67
CA GLN A 62 13.78 1.28 12.00
C GLN A 62 13.34 2.72 12.28
N LYS A 63 14.10 3.70 11.80
CA LYS A 63 13.69 5.12 11.88
C LYS A 63 12.38 5.33 11.12
N GLN A 64 12.28 4.86 9.88
CA GLN A 64 11.06 4.98 9.08
C GLN A 64 9.84 4.34 9.78
N ARG A 65 10.02 3.16 10.39
CA ARG A 65 8.95 2.50 11.16
C ARG A 65 8.50 3.34 12.36
N LYS A 66 9.45 3.90 13.11
CA LYS A 66 9.16 4.77 14.28
C LYS A 66 8.51 6.10 13.88
N ASP A 67 8.79 6.58 12.69
CA ASP A 67 8.28 7.84 12.19
C ASP A 67 6.82 7.77 11.70
N THR A 68 6.17 6.60 11.69
CA THR A 68 4.74 6.48 11.40
C THR A 68 3.89 7.04 12.53
N ILE A 69 2.60 7.33 12.27
CA ILE A 69 1.69 7.86 13.31
C ILE A 69 1.56 6.87 14.49
N LEU A 70 1.55 5.57 14.23
CA LEU A 70 1.49 4.55 15.28
C LEU A 70 2.84 4.30 15.96
N GLY A 71 3.93 4.96 15.53
CA GLY A 71 5.27 4.75 16.07
C GLY A 71 5.88 3.37 15.75
N ARG A 72 5.26 2.64 14.86
CA ARG A 72 5.72 1.34 14.33
C ARG A 72 5.23 1.15 12.92
N GLY A 73 5.99 0.49 12.08
CA GLY A 73 5.50 0.02 10.78
C GLY A 73 4.54 -1.16 10.96
N SER A 74 3.89 -1.55 9.88
CA SER A 74 3.09 -2.77 9.86
C SER A 74 3.97 -4.01 9.73
N ASP A 75 3.43 -5.16 10.13
CA ASP A 75 4.08 -6.44 10.00
C ASP A 75 3.48 -7.25 8.85
N ILE A 76 4.17 -8.30 8.40
CA ILE A 76 3.74 -9.15 7.29
C ILE A 76 2.37 -9.76 7.57
N ASP A 77 2.10 -10.18 8.81
CA ASP A 77 0.82 -10.77 9.19
C ASP A 77 -0.35 -9.79 9.05
N GLU A 78 -0.12 -8.49 9.30
CA GLU A 78 -1.14 -7.46 9.10
C GLU A 78 -1.47 -7.30 7.61
N ILE A 79 -0.46 -7.35 6.73
CA ILE A 79 -0.67 -7.37 5.27
C ILE A 79 -1.46 -8.61 4.85
N CYS A 80 -1.09 -9.80 5.34
CA CYS A 80 -1.80 -11.04 5.06
C CYS A 80 -3.27 -10.98 5.53
N ASN A 81 -3.53 -10.38 6.68
CA ASN A 81 -4.89 -10.18 7.19
C ASN A 81 -5.69 -9.22 6.31
N GLY A 82 -5.07 -8.16 5.80
CA GLY A 82 -5.71 -7.27 4.82
C GLY A 82 -6.08 -8.01 3.52
N ILE A 83 -5.21 -8.88 3.02
CA ILE A 83 -5.49 -9.72 1.86
C ILE A 83 -6.68 -10.66 2.15
N ARG A 84 -6.68 -11.34 3.31
CA ARG A 84 -7.80 -12.21 3.71
C ARG A 84 -9.11 -11.45 3.79
N PHE A 85 -9.10 -10.25 4.38
CA PHE A 85 -10.28 -9.38 4.42
C PHE A 85 -10.84 -9.11 3.02
N ILE A 86 -9.99 -8.74 2.06
CA ILE A 86 -10.41 -8.49 0.68
C ILE A 86 -11.04 -9.75 0.06
N LEU A 87 -10.44 -10.91 0.29
CA LEU A 87 -10.91 -12.18 -0.28
C LEU A 87 -12.31 -12.56 0.22
N VAL A 88 -12.60 -12.36 1.50
CA VAL A 88 -13.89 -12.73 2.12
C VAL A 88 -14.94 -11.62 2.07
N SER A 89 -14.63 -10.48 1.47
CA SER A 89 -15.53 -9.31 1.39
C SER A 89 -16.03 -9.09 -0.06
N PRO A 90 -17.10 -9.77 -0.50
CA PRO A 90 -17.52 -9.78 -1.90
C PRO A 90 -17.95 -8.40 -2.43
N GLY A 91 -18.38 -7.49 -1.57
CA GLY A 91 -18.73 -6.11 -1.93
C GLY A 91 -17.56 -5.15 -2.01
N PHE A 92 -16.32 -5.60 -1.73
CA PHE A 92 -15.13 -4.76 -1.69
C PHE A 92 -14.40 -4.83 -3.03
N THR A 93 -14.44 -3.75 -3.82
CA THR A 93 -13.78 -3.67 -5.13
C THR A 93 -13.38 -2.23 -5.47
N GLY A 94 -12.33 -2.04 -6.24
CA GLY A 94 -11.79 -0.73 -6.63
C GLY A 94 -11.16 0.05 -5.48
N GLN A 95 -10.82 -0.61 -4.38
CA GLN A 95 -10.35 0.00 -3.17
C GLN A 95 -8.88 -0.37 -2.87
N MET A 96 -8.23 0.47 -2.07
CA MET A 96 -6.94 0.19 -1.47
C MET A 96 -7.05 0.23 0.05
N LEU A 97 -6.56 -0.82 0.69
CA LEU A 97 -6.35 -0.83 2.14
C LEU A 97 -4.93 -0.32 2.42
N SER A 98 -4.84 0.86 3.02
CA SER A 98 -3.56 1.36 3.54
C SER A 98 -3.28 0.69 4.88
N ILE A 99 -2.22 -0.12 4.91
CA ILE A 99 -1.74 -0.82 6.11
C ILE A 99 -0.30 -0.36 6.34
N ASP A 100 -0.16 0.85 6.85
CA ASP A 100 1.09 1.61 6.83
C ASP A 100 1.43 2.29 8.17
N GLY A 101 0.68 2.00 9.23
CA GLY A 101 0.85 2.65 10.52
C GLY A 101 0.49 4.14 10.51
N GLY A 102 -0.27 4.60 9.49
CA GLY A 102 -0.64 5.99 9.30
C GLY A 102 0.43 6.83 8.59
N GLU A 103 1.41 6.19 7.94
CA GLU A 103 2.50 6.92 7.24
C GLU A 103 1.95 7.87 6.18
N HIS A 104 0.86 7.53 5.49
CA HIS A 104 0.24 8.37 4.47
C HIS A 104 -0.36 9.68 5.00
N LEU A 105 -0.57 9.81 6.31
CA LEU A 105 -1.09 11.02 6.96
C LEU A 105 0.02 11.91 7.53
N LYS A 106 1.27 11.50 7.40
CA LYS A 106 2.40 12.25 7.92
C LYS A 106 2.69 13.45 6.99
N TRP A 107 2.77 14.62 7.58
CA TRP A 107 3.20 15.83 6.89
C TRP A 107 4.70 16.05 6.97
#